data_4e673ad783bc573b554c5cb5744c5a12
#
_entry.id   4e673ad783bc573b554c5cb5744c5a12
#
_cell.length_a   1.000
_cell.length_b   1.000
_cell.length_c   1.000
_cell.angle_alpha   90.00
_cell.angle_beta   90.00
_cell.angle_gamma   90.00
#
_symmetry.space_group_name_H-M   'P 1'
#
loop_
_entity.id
_entity.type
_entity.pdbx_description
1 polymer ?
#
loop_
_entity_poly.entity_id
_entity_poly.type
_entity_poly.pdbx_seq_one_letter_code
_entity_poly.pdbx_strand_id
1 'polypeptide(L)'
;MLLLTGCSGAAETASTVRDCAGLAGDVARSGLAGTPTQAEAQAAVDRLDERIAGLGSTTVKDAATTLRDRLRELQEAAAAADPAAAQTAVTAARDAAGKAAEACGLPADQFLGG
;
A
#
# COMPACT_ATOMS: atom_id res chain seq x y z
N MET A 1 13.99 -6.93 -32.37
CA MET A 1 12.64 -6.71 -31.85
C MET A 1 12.47 -7.26 -30.45
N LEU A 2 12.69 -8.54 -30.26
CA LEU A 2 12.59 -9.16 -28.93
C LEU A 2 13.55 -8.54 -27.92
N LEU A 3 14.74 -8.16 -28.35
CA LEU A 3 15.73 -7.53 -27.48
C LEU A 3 15.27 -6.18 -26.97
N LEU A 4 14.67 -5.38 -27.86
CA LEU A 4 14.13 -4.07 -27.46
C LEU A 4 12.99 -4.21 -26.48
N THR A 5 12.07 -5.16 -26.75
CA THR A 5 10.97 -5.45 -25.85
C THR A 5 11.51 -5.93 -24.51
N GLY A 6 12.51 -6.80 -24.52
CA GLY A 6 13.14 -7.30 -23.33
C GLY A 6 13.79 -6.20 -22.50
N CYS A 7 14.47 -5.27 -23.15
CA CYS A 7 15.11 -4.15 -22.48
C CYS A 7 14.08 -3.22 -21.83
N SER A 8 13.01 -2.90 -22.55
CA SER A 8 11.93 -2.07 -22.02
C SER A 8 11.24 -2.77 -20.84
N GLY A 9 10.95 -4.05 -20.98
CA GLY A 9 10.35 -4.84 -19.93
C GLY A 9 11.25 -4.94 -18.70
N ALA A 10 12.56 -5.07 -18.90
CA ALA A 10 13.52 -5.13 -17.81
C ALA A 10 13.58 -3.80 -17.03
N ALA A 11 13.54 -2.68 -17.74
CA ALA A 11 13.54 -1.36 -17.12
C ALA A 11 12.27 -1.12 -16.33
N GLU A 12 11.11 -1.46 -16.89
CA GLU A 12 9.82 -1.35 -16.21
C GLU A 12 9.76 -2.27 -14.99
N THR A 13 10.28 -3.50 -15.15
CA THR A 13 10.30 -4.46 -14.05
C THR A 13 11.18 -3.97 -12.90
N ALA A 14 12.36 -3.42 -13.21
CA ALA A 14 13.26 -2.89 -12.19
C ALA A 14 12.62 -1.72 -11.44
N SER A 15 11.96 -0.82 -12.16
CA SER A 15 11.24 0.32 -11.57
C SER A 15 10.10 -0.18 -10.69
N THR A 16 9.31 -1.14 -11.20
CA THR A 16 8.18 -1.72 -10.46
C THR A 16 8.66 -2.44 -9.19
N VAL A 17 9.75 -3.19 -9.28
CA VAL A 17 10.32 -3.88 -8.11
C VAL A 17 10.74 -2.87 -7.04
N ARG A 18 11.37 -1.78 -7.43
CA ARG A 18 11.78 -0.72 -6.51
C ARG A 18 10.57 -0.05 -5.87
N ASP A 19 9.56 0.28 -6.67
CA ASP A 19 8.32 0.89 -6.20
C ASP A 19 7.60 -0.05 -5.22
N CYS A 20 7.53 -1.32 -5.56
CA CYS A 20 6.88 -2.32 -4.73
C CYS A 20 7.62 -2.56 -3.42
N ALA A 21 8.95 -2.58 -3.44
CA ALA A 21 9.76 -2.71 -2.23
C ALA A 21 9.51 -1.53 -1.29
N GLY A 22 9.46 -0.32 -1.83
CA GLY A 22 9.16 0.88 -1.06
C GLY A 22 7.75 0.84 -0.48
N LEU A 23 6.78 0.43 -1.30
CA LEU A 23 5.39 0.31 -0.86
C LEU A 23 5.25 -0.75 0.24
N ALA A 24 5.89 -1.90 0.09
CA ALA A 24 5.88 -2.95 1.11
C ALA A 24 6.46 -2.44 2.44
N GLY A 25 7.53 -1.66 2.38
CA GLY A 25 8.12 -1.04 3.55
C GLY A 25 7.16 -0.06 4.23
N ASP A 26 6.46 0.74 3.46
CA ASP A 26 5.47 1.68 3.98
C ASP A 26 4.31 0.95 4.65
N VAL A 27 3.82 -0.12 4.05
CA VAL A 27 2.75 -0.94 4.63
C VAL A 27 3.21 -1.61 5.92
N ALA A 28 4.43 -2.13 5.95
CA ALA A 28 4.98 -2.74 7.15
C ALA A 28 5.05 -1.76 8.32
N ARG A 29 5.31 -0.49 8.04
CA ARG A 29 5.37 0.57 9.05
C ARG A 29 4.00 1.12 9.44
N SER A 30 2.96 0.79 8.67
CA SER A 30 1.62 1.33 8.91
C SER A 30 0.93 0.76 10.15
N GLY A 31 1.43 -0.37 10.66
CA GLY A 31 0.80 -1.03 11.79
C GLY A 31 -0.38 -1.91 11.43
N LEU A 32 -0.60 -2.18 10.14
CA LEU A 32 -1.73 -3.00 9.67
C LEU A 32 -1.66 -4.47 10.08
N ALA A 33 -0.51 -4.94 10.55
CA ALA A 33 -0.41 -6.28 11.13
C ALA A 33 -1.22 -6.38 12.44
N GLY A 34 -1.44 -5.25 13.11
CA GLY A 34 -2.34 -5.10 14.25
C GLY A 34 -3.41 -4.07 13.93
N THR A 35 -3.80 -3.28 14.93
CA THR A 35 -4.72 -2.15 14.75
C THR A 35 -3.92 -0.86 14.89
N PRO A 36 -3.73 -0.10 13.81
CA PRO A 36 -2.99 1.16 13.89
C PRO A 36 -3.70 2.18 14.75
N THR A 37 -2.94 3.00 15.46
CA THR A 37 -3.47 4.17 16.15
C THR A 37 -3.79 5.26 15.11
N GLN A 38 -4.51 6.30 15.55
CA GLN A 38 -4.79 7.46 14.69
C GLN A 38 -3.48 8.07 14.16
N ALA A 39 -2.48 8.22 15.01
CA ALA A 39 -1.19 8.79 14.62
C ALA A 39 -0.46 7.89 13.62
N GLU A 40 -0.50 6.58 13.81
CA GLU A 40 0.11 5.62 12.88
C GLU A 40 -0.60 5.65 11.52
N ALA A 41 -1.93 5.71 11.52
CA ALA A 41 -2.72 5.79 10.29
C ALA A 41 -2.41 7.10 9.54
N GLN A 42 -2.33 8.21 10.26
CA GLN A 42 -1.97 9.52 9.69
C GLN A 42 -0.60 9.46 9.03
N ALA A 43 0.39 8.94 9.73
CA ALA A 43 1.75 8.83 9.20
C ALA A 43 1.80 7.92 7.96
N ALA A 44 1.00 6.84 7.97
CA ALA A 44 0.92 5.92 6.82
C ALA A 44 0.29 6.62 5.61
N VAL A 45 -0.78 7.39 5.82
CA VAL A 45 -1.42 8.17 4.74
C VAL A 45 -0.41 9.14 4.11
N ASP A 46 0.31 9.86 4.95
CA ASP A 46 1.30 10.85 4.48
C ASP A 46 2.42 10.18 3.66
N ARG A 47 2.93 9.03 4.14
CA ARG A 47 3.95 8.28 3.41
C ARG A 47 3.43 7.76 2.08
N LEU A 48 2.19 7.26 2.06
CA LEU A 48 1.58 6.75 0.83
C LEU A 48 1.32 7.87 -0.17
N ASP A 49 0.90 9.05 0.28
CA ASP A 49 0.73 10.20 -0.61
C ASP A 49 2.04 10.53 -1.34
N GLU A 50 3.15 10.55 -0.62
CA GLU A 50 4.46 10.79 -1.22
C GLU A 50 4.85 9.66 -2.17
N ARG A 51 4.62 8.41 -1.76
CA ARG A 51 4.95 7.22 -2.56
C ARG A 51 4.17 7.21 -3.87
N ILE A 52 2.86 7.48 -3.80
CA ILE A 52 1.97 7.47 -4.95
C ILE A 52 2.45 8.48 -6.01
N ALA A 53 2.90 9.64 -5.58
CA ALA A 53 3.39 10.67 -6.50
C ALA A 53 4.59 10.19 -7.32
N GLY A 54 5.38 9.26 -6.80
CA GLY A 54 6.57 8.73 -7.47
C GLY A 54 6.38 7.39 -8.19
N LEU A 55 5.19 6.79 -8.10
CA LEU A 55 4.96 5.48 -8.71
C LEU A 55 4.81 5.59 -10.22
N GLY A 56 5.51 4.72 -10.95
CA GLY A 56 5.45 4.67 -12.41
C GLY A 56 4.37 3.73 -12.95
N SER A 57 4.06 2.65 -12.23
CA SER A 57 3.06 1.68 -12.66
C SER A 57 1.66 2.14 -12.30
N THR A 58 0.77 2.24 -13.28
CA THR A 58 -0.64 2.62 -13.06
C THR A 58 -1.33 1.62 -12.15
N THR A 59 -1.10 0.32 -12.35
CA THR A 59 -1.71 -0.75 -11.57
C THR A 59 -1.30 -0.64 -10.09
N VAL A 60 -0.02 -0.46 -9.83
CA VAL A 60 0.49 -0.30 -8.47
C VAL A 60 0.00 1.02 -7.87
N LYS A 61 -0.03 2.08 -8.65
CA LYS A 61 -0.51 3.39 -8.23
C LYS A 61 -1.97 3.34 -7.79
N ASP A 62 -2.82 2.68 -8.57
CA ASP A 62 -4.24 2.53 -8.25
C ASP A 62 -4.44 1.73 -6.97
N ALA A 63 -3.67 0.64 -6.80
CA ALA A 63 -3.74 -0.17 -5.60
C ALA A 63 -3.26 0.60 -4.37
N ALA A 64 -2.19 1.36 -4.50
CA ALA A 64 -1.66 2.20 -3.42
C ALA A 64 -2.64 3.31 -3.04
N THR A 65 -3.31 3.90 -4.03
CA THR A 65 -4.33 4.93 -3.80
C THR A 65 -5.51 4.37 -3.02
N THR A 66 -5.97 3.18 -3.36
CA THR A 66 -7.05 2.52 -2.62
C THR A 66 -6.63 2.25 -1.18
N LEU A 67 -5.41 1.76 -0.97
CA LEU A 67 -4.88 1.52 0.37
C LEU A 67 -4.83 2.81 1.17
N ARG A 68 -4.34 3.90 0.58
CA ARG A 68 -4.30 5.21 1.22
C ARG A 68 -5.70 5.64 1.66
N ASP A 69 -6.69 5.48 0.78
CA ASP A 69 -8.06 5.86 1.08
C ASP A 69 -8.63 5.06 2.25
N ARG A 70 -8.33 3.75 2.31
CA ARG A 70 -8.76 2.91 3.44
C ARG A 70 -8.09 3.31 4.75
N LEU A 71 -6.82 3.65 4.71
CA LEU A 71 -6.10 4.14 5.89
C LEU A 71 -6.64 5.49 6.35
N ARG A 72 -7.07 6.34 5.42
CA ARG A 72 -7.72 7.62 5.76
C ARG A 72 -9.05 7.38 6.47
N GLU A 73 -9.84 6.43 6.01
CA GLU A 73 -11.09 6.03 6.67
C GLU A 73 -10.81 5.53 8.10
N LEU A 74 -9.73 4.74 8.26
CA LEU A 74 -9.30 4.28 9.58
C LEU A 74 -8.94 5.45 10.48
N GLN A 75 -8.19 6.41 9.97
CA GLN A 75 -7.82 7.61 10.70
C GLN A 75 -9.05 8.37 11.17
N GLU A 76 -10.04 8.53 10.31
CA GLU A 76 -11.29 9.21 10.64
C GLU A 76 -12.09 8.45 11.69
N ALA A 77 -12.17 7.13 11.58
CA ALA A 77 -12.85 6.30 12.57
C ALA A 77 -12.17 6.36 13.93
N ALA A 78 -10.84 6.35 13.95
CA ALA A 78 -10.06 6.46 15.18
C ALA A 78 -10.27 7.84 15.83
N ALA A 79 -10.30 8.88 15.02
CA ALA A 79 -10.55 10.25 15.50
C ALA A 79 -11.95 10.41 16.09
N ALA A 80 -12.93 9.69 15.52
CA ALA A 80 -14.31 9.68 15.99
C ALA A 80 -14.52 8.74 17.19
N ALA A 81 -13.48 8.02 17.60
CA ALA A 81 -13.52 7.02 18.68
C ALA A 81 -14.63 5.98 18.45
N ASP A 82 -14.77 5.54 17.20
CA ASP A 82 -15.75 4.53 16.79
C ASP A 82 -15.04 3.20 16.54
N PRO A 83 -15.02 2.28 17.52
CA PRO A 83 -14.26 1.03 17.38
C PRO A 83 -14.82 0.10 16.31
N ALA A 84 -16.12 0.12 16.08
CA ALA A 84 -16.74 -0.72 15.05
C ALA A 84 -16.33 -0.25 13.65
N ALA A 85 -16.38 1.07 13.41
CA ALA A 85 -15.92 1.64 12.14
C ALA A 85 -14.42 1.46 11.95
N ALA A 86 -13.63 1.57 13.02
CA ALA A 86 -12.19 1.36 12.96
C ALA A 86 -11.87 -0.09 12.57
N GLN A 87 -12.57 -1.06 13.14
CA GLN A 87 -12.36 -2.47 12.81
C GLN A 87 -12.70 -2.75 11.35
N THR A 88 -13.79 -2.20 10.85
CA THR A 88 -14.19 -2.32 9.45
C THR A 88 -13.11 -1.71 8.53
N ALA A 89 -12.61 -0.54 8.90
CA ALA A 89 -11.57 0.15 8.13
C ALA A 89 -10.25 -0.61 8.13
N VAL A 90 -9.86 -1.22 9.25
CA VAL A 90 -8.66 -2.06 9.33
C VAL A 90 -8.77 -3.25 8.37
N THR A 91 -9.91 -3.93 8.38
CA THR A 91 -10.15 -5.06 7.50
C THR A 91 -10.06 -4.64 6.04
N ALA A 92 -10.70 -3.53 5.69
CA ALA A 92 -10.65 -2.98 4.32
C ALA A 92 -9.24 -2.57 3.92
N ALA A 93 -8.48 -2.00 4.84
CA ALA A 93 -7.08 -1.60 4.57
C ALA A 93 -6.19 -2.83 4.37
N ARG A 94 -6.38 -3.88 5.15
CA ARG A 94 -5.64 -5.16 4.95
C ARG A 94 -5.96 -5.78 3.60
N ASP A 95 -7.21 -5.78 3.19
CA ASP A 95 -7.61 -6.26 1.87
C ASP A 95 -6.95 -5.44 0.76
N ALA A 96 -6.94 -4.12 0.92
CA ALA A 96 -6.29 -3.23 -0.04
C ALA A 96 -4.78 -3.47 -0.09
N ALA A 97 -4.15 -3.74 1.05
CA ALA A 97 -2.72 -4.08 1.11
C ALA A 97 -2.44 -5.40 0.38
N GLY A 98 -3.32 -6.39 0.54
CA GLY A 98 -3.24 -7.65 -0.18
C GLY A 98 -3.34 -7.47 -1.68
N LYS A 99 -4.25 -6.60 -2.14
CA LYS A 99 -4.39 -6.29 -3.57
C LYS A 99 -3.17 -5.54 -4.10
N ALA A 100 -2.58 -4.67 -3.30
CA ALA A 100 -1.34 -4.00 -3.67
C ALA A 100 -0.19 -5.00 -3.81
N ALA A 101 -0.11 -5.99 -2.92
CA ALA A 101 0.86 -7.06 -3.03
C ALA A 101 0.66 -7.87 -4.31
N GLU A 102 -0.59 -8.21 -4.64
CA GLU A 102 -0.91 -8.90 -5.90
C GLU A 102 -0.48 -8.08 -7.12
N ALA A 103 -0.73 -6.78 -7.10
CA ALA A 103 -0.31 -5.88 -8.19
C ALA A 103 1.20 -5.88 -8.36
N CYS A 104 1.94 -6.15 -7.29
CA CYS A 104 3.39 -6.26 -7.29
C CYS A 104 3.90 -7.68 -7.57
N GLY A 105 3.01 -8.66 -7.67
CA GLY A 105 3.39 -10.06 -7.84
C GLY A 105 3.99 -10.67 -6.58
N LEU A 106 3.65 -10.14 -5.41
CA LEU A 106 4.18 -10.58 -4.12
C LEU A 106 3.08 -11.23 -3.27
N PRO A 107 3.44 -12.15 -2.37
CA PRO A 107 2.48 -12.66 -1.40
C PRO A 107 2.01 -11.54 -0.46
N ALA A 108 0.76 -11.60 -0.04
CA ALA A 108 0.16 -10.61 0.86
C ALA A 108 0.93 -10.50 2.18
N ASP A 109 1.47 -11.60 2.68
CA ASP A 109 2.24 -11.64 3.94
C ASP A 109 3.46 -10.73 3.88
N GLN A 110 4.08 -10.55 2.72
CA GLN A 110 5.24 -9.66 2.60
C GLN A 110 4.86 -8.21 2.85
N PHE A 111 3.63 -7.84 2.50
CA PHE A 111 3.12 -6.49 2.75
C PHE A 111 2.67 -6.32 4.20
N LEU A 112 2.13 -7.36 4.80
CA LEU A 112 1.59 -7.28 6.15
C LEU A 112 2.61 -7.66 7.23
N GLY A 113 3.85 -7.88 6.84
CA GLY A 113 4.93 -8.15 7.79
C GLY A 113 4.86 -9.52 8.45
N GLY A 114 4.11 -10.42 7.82
CA GLY A 114 3.94 -11.78 8.32
C GLY A 114 5.16 -12.64 8.17
#